data_36bfbe67f4769512ca114787f18fafb7
#
_entry.id   36bfbe67f4769512ca114787f18fafb7
#
_cell.length_a   1.000
_cell.length_b   1.000
_cell.length_c   1.000
_cell.angle_alpha   90.00
_cell.angle_beta   90.00
_cell.angle_gamma   90.00
#
_symmetry.space_group_name_H-M   'P 1'
#
loop_
_entity.id
_entity.type
_entity.pdbx_description
1 polymer ?
#
loop_
_entity_poly.entity_id
_entity_poly.type
_entity_poly.pdbx_seq_one_letter_code
_entity_poly.pdbx_strand_id
1 'polypeptide(L)'
;MLERFINKTTFESQEDFIKNFKIKVPENFNFGYDVVDAWAEEEPDKIALCWTNDQGEHIDFTFADLKKYTDQTAAYFQSLGIGHGDMVMLILKRRYEFWFSIIALHKLGAVVIPATHLLTKKDIVYRANAADIKMIVCAGEEVITQHIIDSLPDSPSIKSVVSVGPEIPEGFEDFHKGLENAAPFVRPEHPNSNDDISLMYFTSGTTGNPKMVAHDFTYPLGHIVTGSFWHNLHKDSLHLTIADTGWGKAVWGKLYGQWIAGATVFVYDHEKFTPADMLQMIQDYRITSLCAPPTIFRFLIREDLTKYDLSSLQYCTIAGEALNPAVFDTFYKLTGIKLMEGFGQTETTLTVATFPWMEPKPGSMGVPNPQYDVDLLRPDGTRAEDGEQGQIVIHTTNGKPIGLFKEYYRDAERTREAWHDGLYYTGDVAWRDEDGYLWFVGRADDVIKSSGYRIGPFEVESALMTHPAVVECAITGVPDEIRGQVVKANIVLAKDYKDKAGDALVKGILAC
;
A
#
# COMPACT_ATOMS: atom_id res chain seq x y z
N MET A 1 12.54 -13.76 14.99
CA MET A 1 11.21 -13.10 14.87
C MET A 1 10.27 -13.84 13.92
N LEU A 2 10.59 -14.00 12.63
CA LEU A 2 9.70 -14.63 11.62
C LEU A 2 9.22 -16.04 12.03
N GLU A 3 10.08 -16.86 12.62
CA GLU A 3 9.77 -18.23 13.11
C GLU A 3 8.68 -18.30 14.19
N ARG A 4 8.41 -17.17 14.86
CA ARG A 4 7.30 -17.07 15.82
C ARG A 4 5.93 -17.18 15.12
N PHE A 5 5.85 -16.68 13.88
CA PHE A 5 4.60 -16.49 13.16
C PHE A 5 4.38 -17.42 11.97
N ILE A 6 5.40 -18.16 11.53
CA ILE A 6 5.25 -19.15 10.47
C ILE A 6 5.95 -20.46 10.82
N ASN A 7 5.60 -21.51 10.11
CA ASN A 7 6.11 -22.85 10.36
C ASN A 7 7.40 -23.17 9.59
N LYS A 8 7.64 -22.49 8.47
CA LYS A 8 8.82 -22.66 7.60
C LYS A 8 9.21 -21.28 7.04
N THR A 9 10.49 -20.92 7.10
CA THR A 9 11.00 -19.58 6.77
C THR A 9 11.72 -19.49 5.42
N THR A 10 11.99 -20.62 4.78
CA THR A 10 12.67 -20.68 3.47
C THR A 10 11.95 -21.64 2.54
N PHE A 11 11.81 -21.28 1.28
CA PHE A 11 11.14 -22.07 0.26
C PHE A 11 12.00 -22.10 -1.00
N GLU A 12 12.01 -23.26 -1.69
CA GLU A 12 12.86 -23.49 -2.86
C GLU A 12 12.07 -23.37 -4.18
N SER A 13 10.73 -23.46 -4.11
CA SER A 13 9.86 -23.40 -5.28
C SER A 13 8.45 -22.92 -4.90
N GLN A 14 7.64 -22.58 -5.90
CA GLN A 14 6.24 -22.24 -5.71
C GLN A 14 5.43 -23.40 -5.15
N GLU A 15 5.70 -24.63 -5.57
CA GLU A 15 5.05 -25.83 -5.04
C GLU A 15 5.36 -26.02 -3.55
N ASP A 16 6.65 -25.88 -3.16
CA ASP A 16 7.08 -25.93 -1.76
C ASP A 16 6.40 -24.86 -0.92
N PHE A 17 6.29 -23.63 -1.47
CA PHE A 17 5.63 -22.52 -0.80
C PHE A 17 4.14 -22.78 -0.59
N ILE A 18 3.40 -23.18 -1.62
CA ILE A 18 1.97 -23.52 -1.52
C ILE A 18 1.73 -24.64 -0.50
N LYS A 19 2.55 -25.68 -0.53
CA LYS A 19 2.36 -26.86 0.31
C LYS A 19 2.69 -26.64 1.78
N ASN A 20 3.71 -25.83 2.06
CA ASN A 20 4.34 -25.78 3.37
C ASN A 20 4.23 -24.44 4.08
N PHE A 21 3.74 -23.37 3.44
CA PHE A 21 3.54 -22.07 4.10
C PHE A 21 2.29 -22.11 4.98
N LYS A 22 2.46 -21.70 6.24
CA LYS A 22 1.34 -21.58 7.18
C LYS A 22 1.63 -20.52 8.22
N ILE A 23 0.69 -19.59 8.41
CA ILE A 23 0.75 -18.57 9.45
C ILE A 23 0.28 -19.17 10.78
N LYS A 24 1.03 -18.88 11.84
CA LYS A 24 0.65 -19.12 13.24
C LYS A 24 0.17 -17.80 13.80
N VAL A 25 -1.09 -17.74 14.19
CA VAL A 25 -1.70 -16.53 14.77
C VAL A 25 -1.67 -16.65 16.29
N PRO A 26 -0.91 -15.79 16.99
CA PRO A 26 -0.96 -15.73 18.46
C PRO A 26 -2.35 -15.30 18.94
N GLU A 27 -2.70 -15.72 20.15
CA GLU A 27 -3.87 -15.19 20.84
C GLU A 27 -3.64 -13.71 21.19
N ASN A 28 -4.64 -12.86 20.89
CA ASN A 28 -4.58 -11.41 21.16
C ASN A 28 -3.31 -10.74 20.59
N PHE A 29 -2.96 -11.12 19.34
CA PHE A 29 -1.78 -10.57 18.66
C PHE A 29 -1.83 -9.03 18.61
N ASN A 30 -0.70 -8.41 18.97
CA ASN A 30 -0.52 -6.96 18.90
C ASN A 30 0.85 -6.64 18.33
N PHE A 31 0.88 -6.03 17.14
CA PHE A 31 2.12 -5.73 16.44
C PHE A 31 3.10 -4.89 17.26
N GLY A 32 2.58 -3.95 18.07
CA GLY A 32 3.41 -3.13 18.96
C GLY A 32 4.19 -3.97 19.98
N TYR A 33 3.54 -4.94 20.59
CA TYR A 33 4.16 -5.77 21.62
C TYR A 33 4.89 -6.99 21.06
N ASP A 34 4.22 -7.73 20.15
CA ASP A 34 4.72 -9.02 19.68
C ASP A 34 5.82 -8.90 18.61
N VAL A 35 5.96 -7.71 18.01
CA VAL A 35 7.00 -7.43 17.00
C VAL A 35 7.94 -6.32 17.46
N VAL A 36 7.45 -5.09 17.70
CA VAL A 36 8.31 -3.93 17.96
C VAL A 36 9.01 -4.07 19.32
N ASP A 37 8.25 -4.32 20.40
CA ASP A 37 8.84 -4.48 21.74
C ASP A 37 9.68 -5.75 21.82
N ALA A 38 9.26 -6.83 21.14
CA ALA A 38 10.02 -8.07 21.09
C ALA A 38 11.39 -7.90 20.41
N TRP A 39 11.48 -7.11 19.33
CA TRP A 39 12.77 -6.75 18.74
C TRP A 39 13.62 -5.88 19.67
N ALA A 40 13.00 -4.92 20.38
CA ALA A 40 13.71 -4.10 21.35
C ALA A 40 14.31 -4.92 22.51
N GLU A 41 13.71 -6.07 22.84
CA GLU A 41 14.25 -7.02 23.81
C GLU A 41 15.33 -7.93 23.23
N GLU A 42 15.17 -8.40 21.98
CA GLU A 42 16.09 -9.35 21.34
C GLU A 42 17.33 -8.68 20.75
N GLU A 43 17.15 -7.56 20.03
CA GLU A 43 18.21 -6.83 19.33
C GLU A 43 17.98 -5.30 19.49
N PRO A 44 18.16 -4.73 20.70
CA PRO A 44 17.82 -3.34 21.02
C PRO A 44 18.51 -2.30 20.12
N ASP A 45 19.76 -2.55 19.75
CA ASP A 45 20.58 -1.62 18.97
C ASP A 45 20.39 -1.75 17.46
N LYS A 46 19.53 -2.69 17.01
CA LYS A 46 19.24 -2.87 15.60
C LYS A 46 18.43 -1.69 15.06
N ILE A 47 18.93 -1.08 13.96
CA ILE A 47 18.21 0.00 13.28
C ILE A 47 16.94 -0.54 12.66
N ALA A 48 15.80 0.03 13.06
CA ALA A 48 14.48 -0.30 12.55
C ALA A 48 13.99 0.67 11.48
N LEU A 49 14.31 1.97 11.66
CA LEU A 49 13.88 3.06 10.80
C LEU A 49 15.04 4.01 10.55
N CYS A 50 15.38 4.23 9.29
CA CYS A 50 16.32 5.23 8.81
C CYS A 50 15.52 6.31 8.10
N TRP A 51 15.48 7.51 8.66
CA TRP A 51 14.71 8.63 8.12
C TRP A 51 15.63 9.77 7.70
N THR A 52 15.33 10.34 6.54
CA THR A 52 16.00 11.55 6.03
C THR A 52 15.01 12.44 5.30
N ASN A 53 15.34 13.73 5.14
CA ASN A 53 14.54 14.68 4.39
C ASN A 53 15.36 15.43 3.33
N ASP A 54 14.69 16.29 2.56
CA ASP A 54 15.32 17.12 1.52
C ASP A 54 16.09 18.32 2.07
N GLN A 55 16.05 18.58 3.40
CA GLN A 55 16.92 19.54 4.09
C GLN A 55 18.26 18.91 4.53
N GLY A 56 18.43 17.60 4.35
CA GLY A 56 19.65 16.87 4.73
C GLY A 56 19.68 16.45 6.19
N GLU A 57 18.56 16.53 6.90
CA GLU A 57 18.43 15.91 8.22
C GLU A 57 18.40 14.40 8.08
N HIS A 58 19.03 13.69 9.02
CA HIS A 58 19.09 12.23 9.06
C HIS A 58 18.98 11.73 10.48
N ILE A 59 18.13 10.74 10.70
CA ILE A 59 17.93 10.12 12.00
C ILE A 59 17.76 8.60 11.81
N ASP A 60 18.56 7.83 12.54
CA ASP A 60 18.36 6.39 12.69
C ASP A 60 17.68 6.11 14.03
N PHE A 61 16.60 5.34 13.96
CA PHE A 61 15.90 4.83 15.15
C PHE A 61 16.13 3.33 15.29
N THR A 62 16.68 2.93 16.42
CA THR A 62 16.79 1.53 16.81
C THR A 62 15.44 0.97 17.27
N PHE A 63 15.31 -0.35 17.42
CA PHE A 63 14.10 -0.92 18.03
C PHE A 63 13.93 -0.48 19.49
N ALA A 64 15.03 -0.27 20.23
CA ALA A 64 14.96 0.31 21.58
C ALA A 64 14.40 1.74 21.56
N ASP A 65 14.82 2.57 20.58
CA ASP A 65 14.26 3.91 20.39
C ASP A 65 12.78 3.85 20.01
N LEU A 66 12.39 2.96 19.09
CA LEU A 66 10.99 2.79 18.73
C LEU A 66 10.15 2.38 19.93
N LYS A 67 10.60 1.41 20.73
CA LYS A 67 9.88 1.04 21.96
C LYS A 67 9.71 2.25 22.89
N LYS A 68 10.78 2.99 23.15
CA LYS A 68 10.77 4.18 24.00
C LYS A 68 9.77 5.22 23.48
N TYR A 69 9.89 5.64 22.24
CA TYR A 69 9.05 6.69 21.67
C TYR A 69 7.60 6.26 21.49
N THR A 70 7.35 5.00 21.15
CA THR A 70 5.98 4.48 21.04
C THR A 70 5.31 4.33 22.40
N ASP A 71 6.05 3.97 23.47
CA ASP A 71 5.53 3.95 24.84
C ASP A 71 5.20 5.38 25.31
N GLN A 72 6.08 6.36 25.06
CA GLN A 72 5.81 7.77 25.39
C GLN A 72 4.59 8.30 24.62
N THR A 73 4.48 8.00 23.31
CA THR A 73 3.35 8.39 22.49
C THR A 73 2.05 7.75 22.98
N ALA A 74 2.08 6.46 23.37
CA ALA A 74 0.92 5.78 23.93
C ALA A 74 0.46 6.40 25.26
N ALA A 75 1.38 6.68 26.17
CA ALA A 75 1.08 7.36 27.42
C ALA A 75 0.49 8.77 27.18
N TYR A 76 1.07 9.51 26.23
CA TYR A 76 0.57 10.82 25.85
C TYR A 76 -0.85 10.75 25.26
N PHE A 77 -1.10 9.85 24.34
CA PHE A 77 -2.45 9.68 23.76
C PHE A 77 -3.47 9.21 24.80
N GLN A 78 -3.07 8.35 25.76
CA GLN A 78 -3.92 8.02 26.91
C GLN A 78 -4.29 9.25 27.72
N SER A 79 -3.35 10.19 27.95
CA SER A 79 -3.62 11.43 28.69
C SER A 79 -4.62 12.35 27.96
N LEU A 80 -4.71 12.24 26.62
CA LEU A 80 -5.71 12.91 25.79
C LEU A 80 -7.03 12.12 25.70
N GLY A 81 -7.17 11.01 26.44
CA GLY A 81 -8.36 10.20 26.52
C GLY A 81 -8.52 9.18 25.40
N ILE A 82 -7.44 8.81 24.69
CA ILE A 82 -7.48 7.76 23.66
C ILE A 82 -7.24 6.39 24.30
N GLY A 83 -8.06 5.43 23.91
CA GLY A 83 -8.00 4.04 24.38
C GLY A 83 -8.57 3.06 23.36
N HIS A 84 -8.91 1.86 23.84
CA HIS A 84 -9.40 0.77 23.03
C HIS A 84 -10.61 1.17 22.17
N GLY A 85 -10.56 0.89 20.88
CA GLY A 85 -11.61 1.15 19.89
C GLY A 85 -11.78 2.60 19.47
N ASP A 86 -11.05 3.55 20.05
CA ASP A 86 -11.12 4.95 19.64
C ASP A 86 -10.49 5.15 18.25
N MET A 87 -11.15 5.95 17.42
CA MET A 87 -10.71 6.23 16.04
C MET A 87 -9.77 7.44 16.02
N VAL A 88 -8.57 7.26 15.47
CA VAL A 88 -7.56 8.32 15.36
C VAL A 88 -7.06 8.45 13.92
N MET A 89 -7.17 9.63 13.35
CA MET A 89 -6.72 9.93 11.99
C MET A 89 -5.29 10.47 12.00
N LEU A 90 -4.41 9.90 11.18
CA LEU A 90 -3.01 10.30 11.01
C LEU A 90 -2.80 10.94 9.65
N ILE A 91 -2.43 12.25 9.63
CA ILE A 91 -2.15 13.04 8.42
C ILE A 91 -0.69 13.51 8.49
N LEU A 92 0.25 12.58 8.35
CA LEU A 92 1.66 12.78 8.72
C LEU A 92 2.65 12.70 7.56
N LYS A 93 2.18 12.71 6.30
CA LYS A 93 3.08 12.59 5.12
C LYS A 93 4.06 11.41 5.31
N ARG A 94 5.36 11.72 5.33
CA ARG A 94 6.45 10.76 5.57
C ARG A 94 7.25 11.11 6.84
N ARG A 95 6.64 11.86 7.78
CA ARG A 95 7.23 12.19 9.08
C ARG A 95 7.44 10.92 9.90
N TYR A 96 8.58 10.80 10.61
CA TYR A 96 8.88 9.61 11.43
C TYR A 96 7.88 9.43 12.59
N GLU A 97 7.20 10.46 13.03
CA GLU A 97 6.15 10.42 14.05
C GLU A 97 4.93 9.59 13.63
N PHE A 98 4.78 9.32 12.32
CA PHE A 98 3.78 8.36 11.85
C PHE A 98 4.01 6.96 12.46
N TRP A 99 5.26 6.50 12.49
CA TRP A 99 5.59 5.18 13.07
C TRP A 99 5.42 5.16 14.58
N PHE A 100 5.74 6.24 15.28
CA PHE A 100 5.48 6.35 16.71
C PHE A 100 3.97 6.30 16.99
N SER A 101 3.18 7.05 16.21
CA SER A 101 1.73 7.16 16.40
C SER A 101 1.01 5.86 16.08
N ILE A 102 1.28 5.20 14.94
CA ILE A 102 0.57 3.97 14.55
C ILE A 102 0.86 2.83 15.53
N ILE A 103 2.11 2.67 15.98
CA ILE A 103 2.46 1.64 16.95
C ILE A 103 1.88 1.94 18.34
N ALA A 104 1.91 3.20 18.76
CA ALA A 104 1.28 3.62 20.02
C ALA A 104 -0.22 3.31 20.04
N LEU A 105 -0.92 3.59 18.94
CA LEU A 105 -2.34 3.29 18.80
C LEU A 105 -2.63 1.78 18.81
N HIS A 106 -1.77 0.96 18.18
CA HIS A 106 -1.86 -0.50 18.32
C HIS A 106 -1.67 -0.95 19.77
N LYS A 107 -0.70 -0.40 20.50
CA LYS A 107 -0.49 -0.70 21.93
C LYS A 107 -1.70 -0.35 22.80
N LEU A 108 -2.46 0.67 22.41
CA LEU A 108 -3.69 1.10 23.10
C LEU A 108 -4.94 0.32 22.67
N GLY A 109 -4.87 -0.52 21.65
CA GLY A 109 -6.05 -1.15 21.06
C GLY A 109 -6.96 -0.17 20.30
N ALA A 110 -6.43 1.00 19.92
CA ALA A 110 -7.15 2.02 19.17
C ALA A 110 -7.10 1.74 17.66
N VAL A 111 -7.99 2.37 16.91
CA VAL A 111 -8.10 2.21 15.45
C VAL A 111 -7.35 3.33 14.74
N VAL A 112 -6.41 2.97 13.90
CA VAL A 112 -5.64 3.93 13.09
C VAL A 112 -6.34 4.19 11.77
N ILE A 113 -6.44 5.46 11.39
CA ILE A 113 -6.96 5.89 10.08
C ILE A 113 -5.89 6.73 9.39
N PRO A 114 -4.97 6.11 8.62
CA PRO A 114 -4.02 6.86 7.84
C PRO A 114 -4.73 7.67 6.74
N ALA A 115 -4.30 8.91 6.55
CA ALA A 115 -4.92 9.80 5.59
C ALA A 115 -3.87 10.69 4.90
N THR A 116 -4.13 11.01 3.63
CA THR A 116 -3.25 11.89 2.86
C THR A 116 -3.34 13.34 3.33
N HIS A 117 -2.24 14.06 3.24
CA HIS A 117 -2.17 15.51 3.50
C HIS A 117 -2.92 16.36 2.47
N LEU A 118 -3.42 15.74 1.39
CA LEU A 118 -4.20 16.41 0.35
C LEU A 118 -5.70 16.55 0.70
N LEU A 119 -6.12 16.11 1.89
CA LEU A 119 -7.52 16.24 2.32
C LEU A 119 -7.92 17.69 2.46
N THR A 120 -9.09 18.02 1.89
CA THR A 120 -9.74 19.32 2.07
C THR A 120 -10.64 19.32 3.31
N LYS A 121 -11.15 20.52 3.72
CA LYS A 121 -12.18 20.63 4.77
C LYS A 121 -13.30 19.61 4.59
N LYS A 122 -13.88 19.51 3.39
CA LYS A 122 -15.00 18.60 3.08
C LYS A 122 -14.64 17.15 3.35
N ASP A 123 -13.43 16.75 2.97
CA ASP A 123 -12.96 15.39 3.14
C ASP A 123 -12.76 15.03 4.61
N ILE A 124 -12.23 15.96 5.40
CA ILE A 124 -12.02 15.79 6.84
C ILE A 124 -13.36 15.67 7.57
N VAL A 125 -14.31 16.59 7.30
CA VAL A 125 -15.67 16.56 7.88
C VAL A 125 -16.36 15.22 7.59
N TYR A 126 -16.29 14.77 6.32
CA TYR A 126 -16.89 13.49 5.96
C TYR A 126 -16.31 12.32 6.77
N ARG A 127 -14.96 12.21 6.81
CA ARG A 127 -14.28 11.12 7.51
C ARG A 127 -14.53 11.16 9.02
N ALA A 128 -14.45 12.35 9.61
CA ALA A 128 -14.67 12.54 11.04
C ALA A 128 -16.06 12.05 11.47
N ASN A 129 -17.09 12.42 10.71
CA ASN A 129 -18.46 12.05 11.04
C ASN A 129 -18.82 10.60 10.65
N ALA A 130 -18.21 10.06 9.58
CA ALA A 130 -18.46 8.69 9.17
C ALA A 130 -17.85 7.65 10.13
N ALA A 131 -16.70 7.95 10.71
CA ALA A 131 -15.95 7.05 11.58
C ALA A 131 -15.95 7.48 13.06
N ASP A 132 -16.63 8.57 13.45
CA ASP A 132 -16.57 9.14 14.80
C ASP A 132 -15.13 9.38 15.27
N ILE A 133 -14.30 9.99 14.41
CA ILE A 133 -12.88 10.25 14.69
C ILE A 133 -12.76 11.13 15.93
N LYS A 134 -12.01 10.64 16.92
CA LYS A 134 -11.87 11.30 18.23
C LYS A 134 -10.65 12.21 18.30
N MET A 135 -9.57 11.86 17.58
CA MET A 135 -8.34 12.65 17.54
C MET A 135 -7.76 12.70 16.12
N ILE A 136 -7.13 13.80 15.77
CA ILE A 136 -6.30 13.94 14.57
C ILE A 136 -4.86 14.20 15.01
N VAL A 137 -3.90 13.48 14.41
CA VAL A 137 -2.47 13.80 14.49
C VAL A 137 -2.02 14.24 13.10
N CYS A 138 -1.48 15.45 12.97
CA CYS A 138 -1.17 16.02 11.66
C CYS A 138 0.23 16.64 11.60
N ALA A 139 0.80 16.74 10.39
CA ALA A 139 1.94 17.58 10.15
C ALA A 139 1.55 19.05 10.37
N GLY A 140 2.39 19.80 11.09
CA GLY A 140 2.20 21.22 11.39
C GLY A 140 2.54 22.10 10.19
N GLU A 141 1.74 22.02 9.13
CA GLU A 141 1.88 22.76 7.88
C GLU A 141 0.61 23.57 7.62
N GLU A 142 0.77 24.86 7.23
CA GLU A 142 -0.31 25.84 7.12
C GLU A 142 -1.54 25.33 6.36
N VAL A 143 -1.36 24.68 5.21
CA VAL A 143 -2.49 24.24 4.37
C VAL A 143 -3.33 23.17 5.07
N ILE A 144 -2.69 22.13 5.64
CA ILE A 144 -3.44 21.04 6.28
C ILE A 144 -4.02 21.47 7.62
N THR A 145 -3.29 22.24 8.41
CA THR A 145 -3.77 22.76 9.69
C THR A 145 -4.97 23.68 9.51
N GLN A 146 -4.97 24.54 8.46
CA GLN A 146 -6.11 25.39 8.16
C GLN A 146 -7.35 24.57 7.76
N HIS A 147 -7.19 23.54 6.91
CA HIS A 147 -8.30 22.64 6.56
C HIS A 147 -8.88 21.91 7.78
N ILE A 148 -8.01 21.51 8.74
CA ILE A 148 -8.46 20.92 10.00
C ILE A 148 -9.22 21.95 10.83
N ILE A 149 -8.68 23.14 11.07
CA ILE A 149 -9.34 24.23 11.82
C ILE A 149 -10.74 24.50 11.26
N ASP A 150 -10.84 24.66 9.94
CA ASP A 150 -12.10 24.94 9.24
C ASP A 150 -13.12 23.78 9.38
N SER A 151 -12.63 22.56 9.59
CA SER A 151 -13.48 21.36 9.71
C SER A 151 -14.05 21.15 11.12
N LEU A 152 -13.38 21.65 12.17
CA LEU A 152 -13.75 21.37 13.58
C LEU A 152 -15.19 21.75 13.92
N PRO A 153 -15.76 22.91 13.49
CA PRO A 153 -17.14 23.24 13.78
C PRO A 153 -18.16 22.21 13.28
N ASP A 154 -17.83 21.53 12.18
CA ASP A 154 -18.68 20.53 11.51
C ASP A 154 -18.33 19.09 11.88
N SER A 155 -17.37 18.87 12.82
CA SER A 155 -16.80 17.57 13.21
C SER A 155 -16.82 17.37 14.73
N PRO A 156 -18.01 17.26 15.37
CA PRO A 156 -18.15 17.29 16.83
C PRO A 156 -17.53 16.09 17.57
N SER A 157 -17.21 15.02 16.86
CA SER A 157 -16.54 13.83 17.43
C SER A 157 -15.07 14.10 17.78
N ILE A 158 -14.40 15.04 17.07
CA ILE A 158 -12.99 15.39 17.32
C ILE A 158 -12.89 16.12 18.66
N LYS A 159 -12.07 15.56 19.58
CA LYS A 159 -11.82 16.12 20.91
C LYS A 159 -10.45 16.74 21.05
N SER A 160 -9.48 16.28 20.28
CA SER A 160 -8.11 16.80 20.29
C SER A 160 -7.50 16.76 18.89
N VAL A 161 -6.63 17.72 18.62
CA VAL A 161 -5.79 17.76 17.43
C VAL A 161 -4.35 17.92 17.90
N VAL A 162 -3.47 17.03 17.49
CA VAL A 162 -2.06 17.03 17.82
C VAL A 162 -1.26 17.41 16.57
N SER A 163 -0.42 18.43 16.69
CA SER A 163 0.44 18.90 15.59
C SER A 163 1.87 18.43 15.82
N VAL A 164 2.48 17.95 14.74
CA VAL A 164 3.90 17.62 14.65
C VAL A 164 4.59 18.79 13.95
N GLY A 165 5.25 19.67 14.73
CA GLY A 165 5.97 20.89 14.30
C GLY A 165 6.06 21.17 12.81
N PRO A 166 6.65 22.26 12.35
CA PRO A 166 7.14 23.39 13.16
C PRO A 166 6.04 24.32 13.69
N GLU A 167 4.82 24.22 13.15
CA GLU A 167 3.71 25.09 13.57
C GLU A 167 2.74 24.36 14.49
N ILE A 168 2.43 24.99 15.62
CA ILE A 168 1.42 24.52 16.57
C ILE A 168 0.33 25.59 16.63
N PRO A 169 -0.75 25.47 15.85
CA PRO A 169 -1.85 26.42 15.88
C PRO A 169 -2.51 26.49 17.24
N GLU A 170 -3.14 27.65 17.55
CA GLU A 170 -3.91 27.82 18.77
C GLU A 170 -5.00 26.73 18.91
N GLY A 171 -5.05 26.08 20.06
CA GLY A 171 -5.99 24.99 20.34
C GLY A 171 -5.52 23.61 19.88
N PHE A 172 -4.34 23.52 19.25
CA PHE A 172 -3.69 22.24 18.96
C PHE A 172 -2.71 21.87 20.05
N GLU A 173 -2.56 20.59 20.30
CA GLU A 173 -1.57 20.01 21.18
C GLU A 173 -0.24 19.85 20.44
N ASP A 174 0.87 20.03 21.15
CA ASP A 174 2.22 19.86 20.62
C ASP A 174 2.69 18.41 20.85
N PHE A 175 2.93 17.68 19.77
CA PHE A 175 3.34 16.26 19.81
C PHE A 175 4.61 16.06 20.65
N HIS A 176 5.67 16.82 20.38
CA HIS A 176 6.98 16.63 21.03
C HIS A 176 6.95 17.01 22.50
N LYS A 177 6.31 18.13 22.86
CA LYS A 177 6.10 18.48 24.26
C LYS A 177 5.24 17.46 25.00
N GLY A 178 4.25 16.89 24.30
CA GLY A 178 3.44 15.81 24.85
C GLY A 178 4.27 14.58 25.21
N LEU A 179 5.20 14.19 24.34
CA LEU A 179 6.11 13.07 24.59
C LEU A 179 7.08 13.37 25.75
N GLU A 180 7.67 14.57 25.76
CA GLU A 180 8.61 14.98 26.83
C GLU A 180 7.97 14.95 28.23
N ASN A 181 6.68 15.30 28.31
CA ASN A 181 5.93 15.36 29.57
C ASN A 181 5.10 14.11 29.84
N ALA A 182 5.16 13.09 28.99
CA ALA A 182 4.39 11.88 29.17
C ALA A 182 4.75 11.13 30.45
N ALA A 183 3.74 10.69 31.19
CA ALA A 183 3.95 9.77 32.30
C ALA A 183 4.53 8.43 31.80
N PRO A 184 5.16 7.62 32.66
CA PRO A 184 5.54 6.27 32.27
C PRO A 184 4.35 5.49 31.73
N PHE A 185 4.53 4.86 30.58
CA PHE A 185 3.48 4.06 29.94
C PHE A 185 3.15 2.83 30.76
N VAL A 186 1.88 2.62 31.01
CA VAL A 186 1.36 1.40 31.64
C VAL A 186 0.56 0.63 30.60
N ARG A 187 1.07 -0.54 30.21
CA ARG A 187 0.40 -1.42 29.25
C ARG A 187 -0.99 -1.80 29.77
N PRO A 188 -2.06 -1.62 28.96
CA PRO A 188 -3.39 -2.13 29.29
C PRO A 188 -3.37 -3.66 29.50
N GLU A 189 -4.15 -4.17 30.42
CA GLU A 189 -4.22 -5.62 30.70
C GLU A 189 -4.77 -6.39 29.50
N HIS A 190 -5.78 -5.83 28.83
CA HIS A 190 -6.42 -6.37 27.64
C HIS A 190 -6.51 -5.29 26.55
N PRO A 191 -5.41 -5.01 25.82
CA PRO A 191 -5.41 -3.93 24.84
C PRO A 191 -6.31 -4.22 23.64
N ASN A 192 -6.38 -5.48 23.20
CA ASN A 192 -7.18 -5.89 22.04
C ASN A 192 -7.43 -7.40 22.03
N SER A 193 -8.41 -7.81 21.24
CA SER A 193 -8.57 -9.17 20.71
C SER A 193 -8.10 -9.22 19.23
N ASN A 194 -7.96 -10.43 18.67
CA ASN A 194 -7.63 -10.58 17.25
C ASN A 194 -8.70 -10.03 16.31
N ASP A 195 -9.96 -10.04 16.76
CA ASP A 195 -11.11 -9.58 15.96
C ASP A 195 -11.40 -8.08 16.08
N ASP A 196 -10.73 -7.37 16.97
CA ASP A 196 -10.90 -5.92 17.07
C ASP A 196 -10.33 -5.22 15.82
N ILE A 197 -10.96 -4.10 15.44
CA ILE A 197 -10.45 -3.29 14.32
C ILE A 197 -9.20 -2.55 14.81
N SER A 198 -8.11 -2.67 14.05
CA SER A 198 -6.83 -2.00 14.33
C SER A 198 -6.51 -0.89 13.35
N LEU A 199 -6.99 -1.02 12.11
CA LEU A 199 -6.62 -0.16 10.99
C LEU A 199 -7.82 0.02 10.06
N MET A 200 -8.03 1.24 9.57
CA MET A 200 -9.10 1.53 8.62
C MET A 200 -8.60 2.48 7.53
N TYR A 201 -8.96 2.18 6.28
CA TYR A 201 -8.69 3.04 5.15
C TYR A 201 -9.96 3.55 4.50
N PHE A 202 -9.98 4.84 4.17
CA PHE A 202 -10.96 5.40 3.28
C PHE A 202 -10.49 5.25 1.84
N THR A 203 -11.23 4.51 1.02
CA THR A 203 -10.89 4.29 -0.39
C THR A 203 -11.98 4.84 -1.31
N SER A 204 -11.61 5.21 -2.55
CA SER A 204 -12.59 5.65 -3.54
C SER A 204 -13.63 4.56 -3.81
N GLY A 205 -14.90 4.96 -3.81
CA GLY A 205 -16.02 4.11 -4.20
C GLY A 205 -16.61 4.58 -5.53
N THR A 206 -17.19 3.68 -6.28
CA THR A 206 -17.88 3.98 -7.57
C THR A 206 -19.12 4.86 -7.38
N THR A 207 -19.64 5.01 -6.14
CA THR A 207 -20.89 5.70 -5.80
C THR A 207 -20.72 7.07 -5.14
N GLY A 208 -19.53 7.66 -5.16
CA GLY A 208 -19.27 9.05 -4.75
C GLY A 208 -18.56 9.21 -3.40
N ASN A 209 -19.06 8.66 -2.28
CA ASN A 209 -18.39 8.76 -0.99
C ASN A 209 -17.36 7.62 -0.79
N PRO A 210 -16.20 7.92 -0.17
CA PRO A 210 -15.22 6.89 0.16
C PRO A 210 -15.82 5.79 1.06
N LYS A 211 -15.49 4.54 0.74
CA LYS A 211 -15.81 3.37 1.59
C LYS A 211 -14.75 3.19 2.66
N MET A 212 -15.11 2.64 3.81
CA MET A 212 -14.24 2.42 4.96
C MET A 212 -13.85 0.94 5.04
N VAL A 213 -12.64 0.61 4.63
CA VAL A 213 -12.09 -0.76 4.68
C VAL A 213 -11.48 -1.01 6.05
N ALA A 214 -12.10 -1.89 6.84
CA ALA A 214 -11.65 -2.19 8.21
C ALA A 214 -10.82 -3.47 8.27
N HIS A 215 -9.67 -3.39 8.92
CA HIS A 215 -8.77 -4.52 9.18
C HIS A 215 -8.65 -4.80 10.67
N ASP A 216 -8.61 -6.08 11.02
CA ASP A 216 -8.42 -6.54 12.39
C ASP A 216 -6.95 -6.59 12.83
N PHE A 217 -6.71 -6.93 14.10
CA PHE A 217 -5.35 -6.97 14.66
C PHE A 217 -4.47 -8.06 14.05
N THR A 218 -5.02 -9.02 13.30
CA THR A 218 -4.21 -10.05 12.61
C THR A 218 -3.69 -9.60 11.25
N TYR A 219 -4.18 -8.49 10.70
CA TYR A 219 -3.79 -7.97 9.39
C TYR A 219 -2.28 -7.84 9.19
N PRO A 220 -1.47 -7.37 10.16
CA PRO A 220 -0.03 -7.29 10.02
C PRO A 220 0.64 -8.63 9.70
N LEU A 221 0.11 -9.76 10.20
CA LEU A 221 0.63 -11.10 9.90
C LEU A 221 0.44 -11.48 8.42
N GLY A 222 -0.59 -10.96 7.78
CA GLY A 222 -0.80 -11.12 6.33
C GLY A 222 0.32 -10.51 5.50
N HIS A 223 1.06 -9.53 6.04
CA HIS A 223 2.20 -8.91 5.37
C HIS A 223 3.52 -9.68 5.50
N ILE A 224 3.53 -10.83 6.16
CA ILE A 224 4.68 -11.73 6.15
C ILE A 224 5.05 -12.12 4.72
N VAL A 225 4.07 -12.47 3.90
CA VAL A 225 4.31 -12.80 2.49
C VAL A 225 4.80 -11.58 1.72
N THR A 226 4.21 -10.41 1.97
CA THR A 226 4.62 -9.15 1.33
C THR A 226 6.09 -8.82 1.63
N GLY A 227 6.48 -8.82 2.90
CA GLY A 227 7.83 -8.42 3.34
C GLY A 227 8.88 -9.49 3.07
N SER A 228 8.69 -10.68 3.64
CA SER A 228 9.73 -11.70 3.64
C SER A 228 9.88 -12.45 2.31
N PHE A 229 8.78 -12.61 1.53
CA PHE A 229 8.81 -13.46 0.34
C PHE A 229 8.65 -12.69 -0.96
N TRP A 230 7.86 -11.63 -1.02
CA TRP A 230 7.74 -10.82 -2.23
C TRP A 230 8.79 -9.71 -2.30
N HIS A 231 8.93 -8.88 -1.25
CA HIS A 231 10.04 -7.91 -1.18
C HIS A 231 11.40 -8.60 -0.93
N ASN A 232 11.39 -9.90 -0.63
CA ASN A 232 12.58 -10.72 -0.37
C ASN A 232 13.49 -10.15 0.73
N LEU A 233 12.87 -9.69 1.82
CA LEU A 233 13.57 -9.00 2.91
C LEU A 233 14.07 -9.96 3.98
N HIS A 234 15.21 -9.60 4.54
CA HIS A 234 15.87 -10.24 5.66
C HIS A 234 16.50 -9.20 6.58
N LYS A 235 17.15 -9.64 7.66
CA LYS A 235 17.69 -8.77 8.72
C LYS A 235 18.70 -7.70 8.23
N ASP A 236 19.39 -7.94 7.14
CA ASP A 236 20.42 -7.01 6.60
C ASP A 236 19.87 -6.12 5.48
N SER A 237 18.58 -6.23 5.19
CA SER A 237 17.95 -5.42 4.15
C SER A 237 17.70 -3.99 4.61
N LEU A 238 18.03 -3.02 3.75
CA LEU A 238 17.60 -1.64 3.85
C LEU A 238 16.57 -1.40 2.73
N HIS A 239 15.30 -1.28 3.11
CA HIS A 239 14.18 -1.27 2.17
C HIS A 239 13.55 0.11 2.02
N LEU A 240 13.46 0.58 0.79
CA LEU A 240 12.74 1.80 0.42
C LEU A 240 11.45 1.45 -0.33
N THR A 241 10.31 1.91 0.18
CA THR A 241 9.05 1.94 -0.57
C THR A 241 8.64 3.38 -0.86
N ILE A 242 8.39 3.69 -2.12
CA ILE A 242 7.91 5.02 -2.52
C ILE A 242 6.39 5.04 -2.39
N ALA A 243 5.92 5.55 -1.26
CA ALA A 243 4.51 5.76 -0.96
C ALA A 243 4.35 6.81 0.15
N ASP A 244 3.28 7.61 0.09
CA ASP A 244 2.83 8.45 1.20
C ASP A 244 2.15 7.61 2.27
N THR A 245 2.29 7.98 3.55
CA THR A 245 1.74 7.22 4.68
C THR A 245 0.22 7.20 4.74
N GLY A 246 -0.44 8.11 4.04
CA GLY A 246 -1.89 8.14 3.92
C GLY A 246 -2.49 7.07 2.99
N TRP A 247 -1.66 6.28 2.30
CA TRP A 247 -2.08 5.23 1.38
C TRP A 247 -1.78 3.83 1.94
N GLY A 248 -2.64 2.86 1.63
CA GLY A 248 -2.46 1.46 2.05
C GLY A 248 -1.08 0.88 1.70
N LYS A 249 -0.52 1.27 0.56
CA LYS A 249 0.83 0.84 0.13
C LYS A 249 1.94 1.17 1.16
N ALA A 250 1.75 2.16 2.02
CA ALA A 250 2.74 2.48 3.05
C ALA A 250 2.90 1.34 4.08
N VAL A 251 1.81 0.78 4.58
CA VAL A 251 1.88 -0.34 5.54
C VAL A 251 2.35 -1.64 4.87
N TRP A 252 2.13 -1.78 3.56
CA TRP A 252 2.67 -2.90 2.77
C TRP A 252 4.19 -2.85 2.65
N GLY A 253 4.75 -1.66 2.48
CA GLY A 253 6.15 -1.50 2.10
C GLY A 253 7.05 -0.85 3.13
N LYS A 254 6.54 -0.30 4.23
CA LYS A 254 7.40 0.41 5.21
C LYS A 254 6.94 0.24 6.67
N LEU A 255 6.32 -0.90 7.00
CA LEU A 255 5.90 -1.16 8.37
C LEU A 255 5.88 -2.66 8.70
N TYR A 256 4.77 -3.35 8.42
CA TYR A 256 4.47 -4.64 9.03
C TYR A 256 5.40 -5.77 8.58
N GLY A 257 5.39 -6.10 7.31
CA GLY A 257 6.20 -7.20 6.78
C GLY A 257 7.70 -6.94 6.90
N GLN A 258 8.12 -5.67 6.78
CA GLN A 258 9.50 -5.25 6.90
C GLN A 258 10.05 -5.52 8.30
N TRP A 259 9.33 -5.13 9.34
CA TRP A 259 9.78 -5.34 10.72
C TRP A 259 9.61 -6.78 11.19
N ILE A 260 8.62 -7.52 10.69
CA ILE A 260 8.55 -8.97 10.95
C ILE A 260 9.79 -9.68 10.33
N ALA A 261 10.21 -9.29 9.13
CA ALA A 261 11.43 -9.81 8.50
C ALA A 261 12.72 -9.32 9.20
N GLY A 262 12.63 -8.28 10.02
CA GLY A 262 13.77 -7.64 10.69
C GLY A 262 14.56 -6.70 9.78
N ALA A 263 14.00 -6.27 8.66
CA ALA A 263 14.61 -5.30 7.76
C ALA A 263 14.53 -3.88 8.32
N THR A 264 15.52 -3.05 7.98
CA THR A 264 15.46 -1.61 8.24
C THR A 264 14.58 -0.95 7.19
N VAL A 265 13.63 -0.14 7.62
CA VAL A 265 12.80 0.69 6.75
C VAL A 265 13.51 2.00 6.47
N PHE A 266 13.73 2.31 5.20
CA PHE A 266 14.25 3.61 4.80
C PHE A 266 13.10 4.55 4.39
N VAL A 267 13.14 5.78 4.87
CA VAL A 267 12.13 6.82 4.58
C VAL A 267 12.82 8.07 4.10
N TYR A 268 12.46 8.52 2.90
CA TYR A 268 12.83 9.83 2.40
C TYR A 268 11.62 10.76 2.43
N ASP A 269 11.65 11.73 3.32
CA ASP A 269 10.62 12.76 3.48
C ASP A 269 10.97 13.96 2.61
N HIS A 270 10.33 14.05 1.47
CA HIS A 270 10.56 15.07 0.45
C HIS A 270 9.27 15.84 0.15
N GLU A 271 9.40 17.12 -0.16
CA GLU A 271 8.26 17.93 -0.59
C GLU A 271 7.87 17.63 -2.04
N LYS A 272 8.85 17.44 -2.90
CA LYS A 272 8.64 17.14 -4.32
C LYS A 272 9.46 15.93 -4.74
N PHE A 273 8.79 14.95 -5.37
CA PHE A 273 9.49 13.83 -5.98
C PHE A 273 10.33 14.28 -7.17
N THR A 274 11.62 13.93 -7.18
CA THR A 274 12.48 13.97 -8.36
C THR A 274 13.18 12.62 -8.53
N PRO A 275 13.28 12.08 -9.78
CA PRO A 275 13.97 10.81 -10.02
C PRO A 275 15.45 10.88 -9.63
N ALA A 276 16.10 12.01 -9.87
CA ALA A 276 17.52 12.22 -9.56
C ALA A 276 17.80 12.13 -8.06
N ASP A 277 16.99 12.80 -7.21
CA ASP A 277 17.14 12.73 -5.75
C ASP A 277 16.90 11.31 -5.25
N MET A 278 15.94 10.59 -5.82
CA MET A 278 15.66 9.22 -5.46
C MET A 278 16.84 8.29 -5.77
N LEU A 279 17.46 8.44 -6.96
CA LEU A 279 18.66 7.69 -7.34
C LEU A 279 19.85 8.04 -6.44
N GLN A 280 19.96 9.32 -6.06
CA GLN A 280 20.99 9.77 -5.12
C GLN A 280 20.79 9.13 -3.74
N MET A 281 19.55 9.05 -3.22
CA MET A 281 19.26 8.37 -1.96
C MET A 281 19.62 6.87 -2.02
N ILE A 282 19.31 6.20 -3.13
CA ILE A 282 19.68 4.78 -3.31
C ILE A 282 21.20 4.60 -3.21
N GLN A 283 21.98 5.46 -3.84
CA GLN A 283 23.44 5.44 -3.80
C GLN A 283 23.97 5.76 -2.40
N ASP A 284 23.59 6.91 -1.82
CA ASP A 284 24.20 7.47 -0.62
C ASP A 284 23.93 6.61 0.62
N TYR A 285 22.73 6.07 0.71
CA TYR A 285 22.32 5.18 1.82
C TYR A 285 22.52 3.70 1.50
N ARG A 286 23.00 3.35 0.30
CA ARG A 286 23.23 1.97 -0.14
C ARG A 286 22.00 1.08 0.04
N ILE A 287 20.85 1.59 -0.41
CA ILE A 287 19.57 0.88 -0.34
C ILE A 287 19.66 -0.45 -1.08
N THR A 288 19.20 -1.52 -0.44
CA THR A 288 19.32 -2.89 -0.98
C THR A 288 18.07 -3.36 -1.71
N SER A 289 16.91 -2.80 -1.37
CA SER A 289 15.62 -3.20 -1.94
C SER A 289 14.71 -1.99 -2.15
N LEU A 290 14.05 -1.95 -3.32
CA LEU A 290 13.14 -0.87 -3.73
C LEU A 290 11.76 -1.42 -4.08
N CYS A 291 10.71 -0.80 -3.55
CA CYS A 291 9.34 -0.98 -4.01
C CYS A 291 8.75 0.35 -4.50
N ALA A 292 8.26 0.38 -5.73
CA ALA A 292 7.62 1.57 -6.27
C ALA A 292 6.52 1.21 -7.29
N PRO A 293 5.58 2.13 -7.60
CA PRO A 293 4.65 1.92 -8.71
C PRO A 293 5.36 2.03 -10.07
N PRO A 294 4.80 1.45 -11.14
CA PRO A 294 5.31 1.54 -12.51
C PRO A 294 5.62 2.96 -12.96
N THR A 295 4.80 3.93 -12.58
CA THR A 295 5.04 5.35 -12.88
C THR A 295 6.40 5.84 -12.41
N ILE A 296 6.86 5.43 -11.23
CA ILE A 296 8.19 5.81 -10.71
C ILE A 296 9.29 5.20 -11.56
N PHE A 297 9.21 3.90 -11.88
CA PHE A 297 10.20 3.26 -12.75
C PHE A 297 10.27 3.90 -14.14
N ARG A 298 9.12 4.34 -14.71
CA ARG A 298 9.10 5.14 -15.95
C ARG A 298 9.88 6.45 -15.85
N PHE A 299 9.91 7.07 -14.68
CA PHE A 299 10.73 8.26 -14.47
C PHE A 299 12.21 7.89 -14.28
N LEU A 300 12.52 6.85 -13.48
CA LEU A 300 13.89 6.45 -13.22
C LEU A 300 14.64 6.04 -14.49
N ILE A 301 14.00 5.29 -15.42
CA ILE A 301 14.64 4.87 -16.68
C ILE A 301 14.89 6.00 -17.68
N ARG A 302 14.37 7.21 -17.43
CA ARG A 302 14.66 8.41 -18.25
C ARG A 302 15.88 9.18 -17.77
N GLU A 303 16.37 8.89 -16.57
CA GLU A 303 17.60 9.43 -16.04
C GLU A 303 18.80 8.65 -16.61
N ASP A 304 19.96 9.27 -16.60
CA ASP A 304 21.23 8.62 -16.93
C ASP A 304 21.71 7.83 -15.70
N LEU A 305 21.29 6.56 -15.60
CA LEU A 305 21.61 5.68 -14.46
C LEU A 305 23.11 5.42 -14.29
N THR A 306 23.92 5.67 -15.34
CA THR A 306 25.39 5.49 -15.25
C THR A 306 26.08 6.52 -14.35
N LYS A 307 25.36 7.58 -13.96
CA LYS A 307 25.85 8.61 -13.03
C LYS A 307 25.75 8.22 -11.56
N TYR A 308 25.05 7.12 -11.25
CA TYR A 308 24.76 6.69 -9.89
C TYR A 308 25.36 5.31 -9.63
N ASP A 309 25.91 5.10 -8.43
CA ASP A 309 26.29 3.77 -7.96
C ASP A 309 25.07 3.03 -7.38
N LEU A 310 24.44 2.21 -8.21
CA LEU A 310 23.31 1.38 -7.82
C LEU A 310 23.72 -0.04 -7.42
N SER A 311 25.00 -0.32 -7.18
CA SER A 311 25.53 -1.67 -6.89
C SER A 311 24.98 -2.29 -5.60
N SER A 312 24.44 -1.48 -4.68
CA SER A 312 23.79 -1.95 -3.46
C SER A 312 22.37 -2.48 -3.70
N LEU A 313 21.69 -2.00 -4.75
CA LEU A 313 20.32 -2.38 -5.07
C LEU A 313 20.29 -3.79 -5.65
N GLN A 314 19.67 -4.72 -4.95
CA GLN A 314 19.66 -6.14 -5.27
C GLN A 314 18.30 -6.63 -5.76
N TYR A 315 17.21 -5.99 -5.33
CA TYR A 315 15.87 -6.48 -5.55
C TYR A 315 14.86 -5.35 -5.71
N CYS A 316 14.00 -5.45 -6.72
CA CYS A 316 12.97 -4.46 -6.98
C CYS A 316 11.60 -5.12 -7.11
N THR A 317 10.62 -4.56 -6.41
CA THR A 317 9.22 -4.97 -6.51
C THR A 317 8.36 -3.84 -7.03
N ILE A 318 7.27 -4.20 -7.71
CA ILE A 318 6.40 -3.23 -8.37
C ILE A 318 4.93 -3.62 -8.17
N ALA A 319 4.12 -2.67 -7.76
CA ALA A 319 2.68 -2.84 -7.56
C ALA A 319 1.93 -1.51 -7.54
N GLY A 320 0.61 -1.58 -7.65
CA GLY A 320 -0.32 -0.45 -7.57
C GLY A 320 -0.88 -0.02 -8.92
N GLU A 321 -0.18 -0.32 -9.99
CA GLU A 321 -0.60 -0.18 -11.38
C GLU A 321 -0.09 -1.41 -12.12
N ALA A 322 -0.65 -1.74 -13.27
CA ALA A 322 -0.09 -2.80 -14.11
C ALA A 322 1.19 -2.35 -14.83
N LEU A 323 2.16 -3.25 -14.90
CA LEU A 323 3.48 -2.95 -15.47
C LEU A 323 3.47 -3.05 -16.99
N ASN A 324 3.91 -1.98 -17.67
CA ASN A 324 4.20 -2.06 -19.09
C ASN A 324 5.51 -2.85 -19.33
N PRO A 325 5.50 -3.89 -20.17
CA PRO A 325 6.69 -4.70 -20.46
C PRO A 325 7.91 -3.90 -20.93
N ALA A 326 7.73 -2.81 -21.69
CA ALA A 326 8.82 -1.96 -22.15
C ALA A 326 9.57 -1.27 -20.99
N VAL A 327 8.90 -0.99 -19.88
CA VAL A 327 9.53 -0.43 -18.66
C VAL A 327 10.39 -1.50 -18.01
N PHE A 328 9.88 -2.73 -17.90
CA PHE A 328 10.65 -3.86 -17.38
C PHE A 328 11.93 -4.08 -18.21
N ASP A 329 11.79 -4.23 -19.53
CA ASP A 329 12.91 -4.51 -20.43
C ASP A 329 13.98 -3.43 -20.36
N THR A 330 13.56 -2.16 -20.32
CA THR A 330 14.47 -1.03 -20.24
C THR A 330 15.21 -1.00 -18.91
N PHE A 331 14.48 -1.16 -17.79
CA PHE A 331 15.08 -1.17 -16.45
C PHE A 331 16.06 -2.34 -16.29
N TYR A 332 15.65 -3.54 -16.70
CA TYR A 332 16.50 -4.74 -16.67
C TYR A 332 17.76 -4.58 -17.52
N LYS A 333 17.64 -4.02 -18.73
CA LYS A 333 18.79 -3.75 -19.60
C LYS A 333 19.78 -2.76 -18.98
N LEU A 334 19.30 -1.76 -18.26
CA LEU A 334 20.13 -0.72 -17.65
C LEU A 334 20.76 -1.15 -16.33
N THR A 335 20.10 -2.00 -15.54
CA THR A 335 20.51 -2.33 -14.16
C THR A 335 20.86 -3.80 -13.94
N GLY A 336 20.37 -4.70 -14.80
CA GLY A 336 20.42 -6.15 -14.57
C GLY A 336 19.44 -6.65 -13.52
N ILE A 337 18.57 -5.78 -12.96
CA ILE A 337 17.63 -6.12 -11.90
C ILE A 337 16.24 -6.34 -12.49
N LYS A 338 15.63 -7.48 -12.17
CA LYS A 338 14.25 -7.81 -12.55
C LYS A 338 13.25 -7.07 -11.68
N LEU A 339 12.12 -6.65 -12.27
CA LEU A 339 10.99 -6.09 -11.54
C LEU A 339 10.00 -7.20 -11.20
N MET A 340 9.80 -7.44 -9.91
CA MET A 340 8.93 -8.51 -9.40
C MET A 340 7.55 -7.92 -9.12
N GLU A 341 6.59 -8.22 -9.99
CA GLU A 341 5.25 -7.65 -9.92
C GLU A 341 4.41 -8.30 -8.82
N GLY A 342 3.52 -7.52 -8.22
CA GLY A 342 2.57 -7.99 -7.22
C GLY A 342 1.25 -7.22 -7.29
N PHE A 343 0.17 -7.92 -6.97
CA PHE A 343 -1.19 -7.41 -6.96
C PHE A 343 -1.86 -7.65 -5.62
N GLY A 344 -2.70 -6.72 -5.25
CA GLY A 344 -3.62 -6.78 -4.12
C GLY A 344 -4.42 -5.49 -4.04
N GLN A 345 -5.26 -5.40 -3.03
CA GLN A 345 -6.19 -4.30 -2.85
C GLN A 345 -6.03 -3.70 -1.45
N THR A 346 -6.74 -2.60 -1.17
CA THR A 346 -6.86 -2.09 0.20
C THR A 346 -7.55 -3.12 1.10
N GLU A 347 -8.46 -3.90 0.54
CA GLU A 347 -9.21 -4.97 1.22
C GLU A 347 -8.37 -6.22 1.52
N THR A 348 -7.20 -6.37 0.89
CA THR A 348 -6.33 -7.54 1.06
C THR A 348 -4.91 -7.12 1.45
N THR A 349 -4.04 -8.08 1.69
CA THR A 349 -2.60 -7.93 1.52
C THR A 349 -2.22 -8.39 0.10
N LEU A 350 -0.95 -8.70 -0.13
CA LEU A 350 -0.48 -9.24 -1.41
C LEU A 350 -1.27 -10.51 -1.78
N THR A 351 -2.01 -10.49 -2.87
CA THR A 351 -2.90 -11.59 -3.30
C THR A 351 -2.27 -12.45 -4.38
N VAL A 352 -1.60 -11.82 -5.32
CA VAL A 352 -0.91 -12.45 -6.46
C VAL A 352 0.45 -11.79 -6.60
N ALA A 353 1.51 -12.57 -6.86
CA ALA A 353 2.85 -12.01 -7.02
C ALA A 353 3.81 -12.92 -7.80
N THR A 354 4.89 -12.33 -8.28
CA THR A 354 6.09 -13.02 -8.75
C THR A 354 7.08 -13.13 -7.58
N PHE A 355 7.41 -14.34 -7.17
CA PHE A 355 8.30 -14.60 -6.03
C PHE A 355 9.76 -14.79 -6.44
N PRO A 356 10.75 -14.69 -5.52
CA PRO A 356 12.18 -14.73 -5.85
C PRO A 356 12.66 -15.98 -6.60
N TRP A 357 11.98 -17.12 -6.40
CA TRP A 357 12.27 -18.40 -7.07
C TRP A 357 11.59 -18.56 -8.43
N MET A 358 10.91 -17.52 -8.91
CA MET A 358 10.17 -17.54 -10.17
C MET A 358 10.83 -16.64 -11.22
N GLU A 359 10.63 -16.98 -12.49
CA GLU A 359 10.95 -16.09 -13.60
C GLU A 359 9.79 -15.12 -13.84
N PRO A 360 9.99 -13.79 -13.78
CA PRO A 360 8.91 -12.84 -14.06
C PRO A 360 8.49 -12.88 -15.53
N LYS A 361 7.19 -12.80 -15.76
CA LYS A 361 6.60 -12.55 -17.08
C LYS A 361 6.16 -11.09 -17.12
N PRO A 362 6.87 -10.18 -17.81
CA PRO A 362 6.57 -8.75 -17.78
C PRO A 362 5.12 -8.42 -18.15
N GLY A 363 4.42 -7.70 -17.28
CA GLY A 363 3.00 -7.39 -17.42
C GLY A 363 2.05 -8.39 -16.76
N SER A 364 2.56 -9.53 -16.28
CA SER A 364 1.80 -10.46 -15.45
C SER A 364 1.92 -10.09 -13.98
N MET A 365 0.82 -10.18 -13.23
CA MET A 365 0.81 -10.00 -11.79
C MET A 365 1.57 -11.10 -11.02
N GLY A 366 1.93 -12.22 -11.68
CA GLY A 366 2.50 -13.41 -11.06
C GLY A 366 1.45 -14.49 -10.78
N VAL A 367 1.64 -15.27 -9.73
CA VAL A 367 0.77 -16.39 -9.33
C VAL A 367 0.12 -16.14 -7.98
N PRO A 368 -0.98 -16.83 -7.65
CA PRO A 368 -1.62 -16.71 -6.34
C PRO A 368 -0.66 -16.97 -5.18
N ASN A 369 -0.77 -16.13 -4.17
CA ASN A 369 -0.10 -16.27 -2.89
C ASN A 369 -0.79 -17.39 -2.08
N PRO A 370 -0.06 -18.34 -1.47
CA PRO A 370 -0.65 -19.46 -0.73
C PRO A 370 -1.47 -19.07 0.50
N GLN A 371 -1.44 -17.81 0.91
CA GLN A 371 -2.28 -17.27 1.98
C GLN A 371 -3.75 -17.15 1.56
N TYR A 372 -3.99 -17.02 0.26
CA TYR A 372 -5.32 -16.85 -0.33
C TYR A 372 -5.62 -17.99 -1.30
N ASP A 373 -6.82 -18.55 -1.19
CA ASP A 373 -7.37 -19.47 -2.17
C ASP A 373 -8.06 -18.66 -3.29
N VAL A 374 -7.26 -18.32 -4.32
CA VAL A 374 -7.65 -17.43 -5.42
C VAL A 374 -8.15 -18.23 -6.60
N ASP A 375 -9.28 -17.83 -7.18
CA ASP A 375 -9.80 -18.38 -8.43
C ASP A 375 -10.32 -17.27 -9.37
N LEU A 376 -10.65 -17.66 -10.60
CA LEU A 376 -11.25 -16.79 -11.61
C LEU A 376 -12.64 -17.30 -11.96
N LEU A 377 -13.67 -16.47 -11.79
CA LEU A 377 -15.05 -16.84 -12.10
C LEU A 377 -15.59 -16.04 -13.29
N ARG A 378 -16.26 -16.78 -14.20
CA ARG A 378 -17.06 -16.18 -15.27
C ARG A 378 -18.28 -15.45 -14.70
N PRO A 379 -18.97 -14.61 -15.48
CA PRO A 379 -20.18 -13.92 -15.02
C PRO A 379 -21.33 -14.85 -14.63
N ASP A 380 -21.33 -16.09 -15.07
CA ASP A 380 -22.32 -17.11 -14.70
C ASP A 380 -21.96 -17.86 -13.40
N GLY A 381 -20.86 -17.48 -12.73
CA GLY A 381 -20.38 -18.08 -11.50
C GLY A 381 -19.56 -19.36 -11.69
N THR A 382 -19.35 -19.80 -12.93
CA THR A 382 -18.49 -20.97 -13.20
C THR A 382 -17.02 -20.56 -13.28
N ARG A 383 -16.12 -21.52 -12.99
CA ARG A 383 -14.69 -21.31 -13.08
C ARG A 383 -14.25 -21.02 -14.53
N ALA A 384 -13.41 -20.00 -14.72
CA ALA A 384 -12.79 -19.72 -16.00
C ALA A 384 -11.65 -20.71 -16.30
N GLU A 385 -11.60 -21.18 -17.54
CA GLU A 385 -10.50 -22.00 -18.05
C GLU A 385 -9.26 -21.13 -18.34
N ASP A 386 -8.11 -21.75 -18.56
CA ASP A 386 -6.88 -21.04 -18.94
C ASP A 386 -7.10 -20.29 -20.27
N GLY A 387 -6.64 -19.04 -20.34
CA GLY A 387 -6.87 -18.14 -21.45
C GLY A 387 -8.23 -17.39 -21.42
N GLU A 388 -9.13 -17.74 -20.50
CA GLU A 388 -10.42 -17.06 -20.37
C GLU A 388 -10.40 -16.00 -19.28
N GLN A 389 -11.13 -14.91 -19.52
CA GLN A 389 -11.31 -13.84 -18.54
C GLN A 389 -12.29 -14.26 -17.44
N GLY A 390 -11.93 -14.02 -16.19
CA GLY A 390 -12.78 -14.19 -15.02
C GLY A 390 -12.54 -13.09 -14.00
N GLN A 391 -13.54 -12.87 -13.14
CA GLN A 391 -13.35 -12.03 -11.98
C GLN A 391 -12.50 -12.76 -10.94
N ILE A 392 -11.50 -12.07 -10.39
CA ILE A 392 -10.69 -12.60 -9.31
C ILE A 392 -11.55 -12.70 -8.05
N VAL A 393 -11.61 -13.90 -7.49
CA VAL A 393 -12.32 -14.18 -6.23
C VAL A 393 -11.37 -14.86 -5.24
N ILE A 394 -11.69 -14.73 -3.95
CA ILE A 394 -10.98 -15.39 -2.86
C ILE A 394 -11.98 -16.29 -2.13
N HIS A 395 -11.69 -17.58 -2.05
CA HIS A 395 -12.49 -18.53 -1.28
C HIS A 395 -12.35 -18.29 0.22
N THR A 396 -13.47 -18.26 0.93
CA THR A 396 -13.54 -17.99 2.37
C THR A 396 -14.36 -19.04 3.13
N THR A 397 -14.72 -20.13 2.49
CA THR A 397 -15.50 -21.24 3.09
C THR A 397 -14.80 -21.90 4.27
N ASN A 398 -13.46 -21.87 4.30
CA ASN A 398 -12.63 -22.40 5.39
C ASN A 398 -12.30 -21.33 6.45
N GLY A 399 -12.99 -20.21 6.46
CA GLY A 399 -12.76 -19.05 7.31
C GLY A 399 -12.13 -17.88 6.55
N LYS A 400 -12.12 -16.71 7.18
CA LYS A 400 -11.50 -15.50 6.64
C LYS A 400 -9.98 -15.68 6.58
N PRO A 401 -9.34 -15.58 5.40
CA PRO A 401 -7.88 -15.60 5.31
C PRO A 401 -7.26 -14.44 6.10
N ILE A 402 -6.08 -14.68 6.70
CA ILE A 402 -5.30 -13.63 7.36
C ILE A 402 -4.91 -12.58 6.32
N GLY A 403 -5.14 -11.30 6.64
CA GLY A 403 -4.87 -10.19 5.72
C GLY A 403 -6.04 -9.79 4.83
N LEU A 404 -7.11 -10.59 4.76
CA LEU A 404 -8.36 -10.14 4.15
C LEU A 404 -9.07 -9.18 5.13
N PHE A 405 -9.68 -8.09 4.63
CA PHE A 405 -10.38 -7.12 5.45
C PHE A 405 -11.52 -7.77 6.27
N LYS A 406 -11.94 -7.10 7.31
CA LYS A 406 -13.03 -7.59 8.15
C LYS A 406 -14.40 -7.27 7.55
N GLU A 407 -14.59 -6.03 7.13
CA GLU A 407 -15.83 -5.51 6.59
C GLU A 407 -15.62 -4.12 5.97
N TYR A 408 -16.57 -3.65 5.20
CA TYR A 408 -16.77 -2.22 4.98
C TYR A 408 -17.49 -1.66 6.21
N TYR A 409 -16.78 -0.87 7.01
CA TYR A 409 -17.24 -0.39 8.29
C TYR A 409 -18.53 0.41 8.16
N ARG A 410 -19.57 0.05 8.93
CA ARG A 410 -20.92 0.64 8.90
C ARG A 410 -21.62 0.54 7.54
N ASP A 411 -21.20 -0.38 6.68
CA ASP A 411 -21.81 -0.63 5.37
C ASP A 411 -21.98 -2.14 5.13
N ALA A 412 -22.93 -2.72 5.87
CA ALA A 412 -23.21 -4.15 5.80
C ALA A 412 -23.79 -4.60 4.44
N GLU A 413 -24.44 -3.69 3.70
CA GLU A 413 -24.99 -3.98 2.38
C GLU A 413 -23.83 -4.18 1.39
N ARG A 414 -22.91 -3.21 1.30
CA ARG A 414 -21.73 -3.30 0.47
C ARG A 414 -20.82 -4.47 0.85
N THR A 415 -20.72 -4.78 2.16
CA THR A 415 -19.96 -5.95 2.62
C THR A 415 -20.58 -7.23 2.05
N ARG A 416 -21.91 -7.39 2.07
CA ARG A 416 -22.59 -8.54 1.49
C ARG A 416 -22.52 -8.59 -0.04
N GLU A 417 -22.51 -7.45 -0.70
CA GLU A 417 -22.35 -7.39 -2.17
C GLU A 417 -20.96 -7.88 -2.61
N ALA A 418 -19.91 -7.52 -1.86
CA ALA A 418 -18.54 -7.91 -2.16
C ALA A 418 -18.16 -9.29 -1.59
N TRP A 419 -18.85 -9.75 -0.56
CA TRP A 419 -18.51 -10.98 0.16
C TRP A 419 -19.74 -11.81 0.48
N HIS A 420 -20.02 -12.78 -0.36
CA HIS A 420 -21.17 -13.68 -0.26
C HIS A 420 -20.87 -15.07 -0.80
N ASP A 421 -21.69 -16.06 -0.50
CA ASP A 421 -21.60 -17.44 -0.95
C ASP A 421 -20.22 -18.12 -0.70
N GLY A 422 -19.54 -17.67 0.37
CA GLY A 422 -18.20 -18.17 0.73
C GLY A 422 -17.09 -17.63 -0.16
N LEU A 423 -17.34 -16.54 -0.90
CA LEU A 423 -16.41 -15.89 -1.80
C LEU A 423 -16.31 -14.39 -1.51
N TYR A 424 -15.10 -13.85 -1.53
CA TYR A 424 -14.88 -12.42 -1.67
C TYR A 424 -14.62 -12.09 -3.13
N TYR A 425 -15.42 -11.21 -3.70
CA TYR A 425 -15.32 -10.73 -5.07
C TYR A 425 -14.49 -9.44 -5.11
N THR A 426 -13.32 -9.49 -5.72
CA THR A 426 -12.40 -8.34 -5.75
C THR A 426 -12.89 -7.18 -6.61
N GLY A 427 -13.76 -7.45 -7.57
CA GLY A 427 -14.16 -6.51 -8.62
C GLY A 427 -13.08 -6.32 -9.70
N ASP A 428 -11.99 -7.06 -9.66
CA ASP A 428 -10.94 -7.05 -10.68
C ASP A 428 -11.08 -8.27 -11.60
N VAL A 429 -10.76 -8.10 -12.87
CA VAL A 429 -10.83 -9.14 -13.91
C VAL A 429 -9.43 -9.48 -14.37
N ALA A 430 -9.15 -10.77 -14.50
CA ALA A 430 -7.89 -11.30 -15.01
C ALA A 430 -8.14 -12.53 -15.90
N TRP A 431 -7.12 -12.99 -16.57
CA TRP A 431 -7.06 -14.31 -17.19
C TRP A 431 -5.80 -15.03 -16.73
N ARG A 432 -5.79 -16.36 -16.83
CA ARG A 432 -4.67 -17.21 -16.38
C ARG A 432 -4.03 -17.87 -17.60
N ASP A 433 -2.70 -17.84 -17.68
CA ASP A 433 -1.96 -18.57 -18.70
C ASP A 433 -1.70 -20.04 -18.29
N GLU A 434 -1.12 -20.81 -19.22
CA GLU A 434 -0.81 -22.25 -19.05
C GLU A 434 0.20 -22.55 -17.91
N ASP A 435 1.00 -21.54 -17.51
CA ASP A 435 1.94 -21.66 -16.40
C ASP A 435 1.36 -21.16 -15.06
N GLY A 436 0.08 -20.75 -15.06
CA GLY A 436 -0.66 -20.30 -13.88
C GLY A 436 -0.48 -18.83 -13.53
N TYR A 437 0.21 -18.04 -14.36
CA TYR A 437 0.36 -16.60 -14.16
C TYR A 437 -0.95 -15.88 -14.48
N LEU A 438 -1.31 -14.90 -13.64
CA LEU A 438 -2.49 -14.08 -13.82
C LEU A 438 -2.14 -12.77 -14.51
N TRP A 439 -2.95 -12.39 -15.49
CA TRP A 439 -2.80 -11.19 -16.31
C TRP A 439 -3.99 -10.27 -16.07
N PHE A 440 -3.70 -9.05 -15.62
CA PHE A 440 -4.73 -8.07 -15.30
C PHE A 440 -5.42 -7.55 -16.57
N VAL A 441 -6.75 -7.53 -16.56
CA VAL A 441 -7.59 -7.00 -17.65
C VAL A 441 -8.13 -5.61 -17.30
N GLY A 442 -8.66 -5.46 -16.10
CA GLY A 442 -9.26 -4.20 -15.62
C GLY A 442 -10.25 -4.43 -14.48
N ARG A 443 -10.90 -3.36 -14.07
CA ARG A 443 -12.05 -3.46 -13.16
C ARG A 443 -13.24 -4.08 -13.89
N ALA A 444 -14.05 -4.85 -13.19
CA ALA A 444 -15.24 -5.48 -13.77
C ALA A 444 -16.27 -4.46 -14.30
N ASP A 445 -16.33 -3.29 -13.66
CA ASP A 445 -17.15 -2.13 -14.02
C ASP A 445 -16.53 -1.26 -15.13
N ASP A 446 -15.21 -1.30 -15.34
CA ASP A 446 -14.48 -0.54 -16.36
C ASP A 446 -14.25 -1.31 -17.66
N VAL A 447 -14.45 -2.64 -17.67
CA VAL A 447 -14.31 -3.47 -18.88
C VAL A 447 -15.28 -2.99 -19.96
N ILE A 448 -14.73 -2.58 -21.11
CA ILE A 448 -15.49 -2.03 -22.24
C ILE A 448 -16.18 -3.16 -23.00
N LYS A 449 -17.49 -3.06 -23.16
CA LYS A 449 -18.32 -4.04 -23.87
C LYS A 449 -18.64 -3.52 -25.28
N SER A 450 -17.83 -3.89 -26.26
CA SER A 450 -17.97 -3.42 -27.65
C SER A 450 -18.28 -4.58 -28.59
N SER A 451 -19.46 -4.56 -29.23
CA SER A 451 -19.90 -5.58 -30.20
C SER A 451 -19.74 -7.02 -29.69
N GLY A 452 -19.98 -7.26 -28.39
CA GLY A 452 -19.81 -8.56 -27.74
C GLY A 452 -18.39 -8.88 -27.23
N TYR A 453 -17.40 -8.08 -27.59
CA TYR A 453 -16.05 -8.19 -27.05
C TYR A 453 -15.96 -7.51 -25.69
N ARG A 454 -15.15 -8.10 -24.79
CA ARG A 454 -14.78 -7.53 -23.50
C ARG A 454 -13.34 -7.03 -23.62
N ILE A 455 -13.18 -5.71 -23.68
CA ILE A 455 -11.89 -5.04 -23.90
C ILE A 455 -11.42 -4.47 -22.56
N GLY A 456 -10.26 -4.92 -22.10
CA GLY A 456 -9.61 -4.37 -20.92
C GLY A 456 -8.98 -3.01 -21.23
N PRO A 457 -9.32 -1.94 -20.51
CA PRO A 457 -8.67 -0.65 -20.70
C PRO A 457 -7.15 -0.73 -20.67
N PHE A 458 -6.60 -1.48 -19.72
CA PHE A 458 -5.15 -1.63 -19.54
C PHE A 458 -4.44 -2.29 -20.73
N GLU A 459 -5.05 -3.28 -21.39
CA GLU A 459 -4.48 -3.93 -22.56
C GLU A 459 -4.27 -2.91 -23.70
N VAL A 460 -5.27 -2.03 -23.89
CA VAL A 460 -5.18 -0.95 -24.90
C VAL A 460 -4.18 0.12 -24.50
N GLU A 461 -4.16 0.52 -23.23
CA GLU A 461 -3.17 1.47 -22.69
C GLU A 461 -1.74 0.96 -22.89
N SER A 462 -1.49 -0.30 -22.57
CA SER A 462 -0.19 -0.95 -22.77
C SER A 462 0.26 -0.94 -24.22
N ALA A 463 -0.64 -1.25 -25.16
CA ALA A 463 -0.34 -1.20 -26.58
C ALA A 463 -0.01 0.23 -27.03
N LEU A 464 -0.85 1.21 -26.69
CA LEU A 464 -0.63 2.60 -27.08
C LEU A 464 0.67 3.21 -26.50
N MET A 465 1.06 2.81 -25.29
CA MET A 465 2.30 3.29 -24.65
C MET A 465 3.58 2.74 -25.29
N THR A 466 3.49 1.78 -26.23
CA THR A 466 4.65 1.37 -27.03
C THR A 466 5.05 2.42 -28.08
N HIS A 467 4.12 3.32 -28.43
CA HIS A 467 4.38 4.38 -29.40
C HIS A 467 5.20 5.53 -28.76
N PRO A 468 6.31 5.97 -29.39
CA PRO A 468 7.24 6.95 -28.78
C PRO A 468 6.63 8.34 -28.52
N ALA A 469 5.51 8.66 -29.17
CA ALA A 469 4.77 9.90 -28.92
C ALA A 469 3.87 9.85 -27.69
N VAL A 470 3.58 8.68 -27.11
CA VAL A 470 2.69 8.51 -25.98
C VAL A 470 3.49 8.49 -24.69
N VAL A 471 3.25 9.46 -23.82
CA VAL A 471 3.86 9.52 -22.47
C VAL A 471 2.95 8.82 -21.47
N GLU A 472 1.65 9.05 -21.60
CA GLU A 472 0.60 8.53 -20.74
C GLU A 472 -0.71 8.47 -21.54
N CYS A 473 -1.56 7.51 -21.24
CA CYS A 473 -2.89 7.45 -21.79
C CYS A 473 -3.89 6.89 -20.78
N ALA A 474 -5.15 7.23 -20.97
CA ALA A 474 -6.28 6.69 -20.24
C ALA A 474 -7.34 6.22 -21.23
N ILE A 475 -7.79 4.97 -21.06
CA ILE A 475 -8.79 4.33 -21.91
C ILE A 475 -10.12 4.27 -21.18
N THR A 476 -11.18 4.68 -21.87
CA THR A 476 -12.56 4.62 -21.36
C THR A 476 -13.52 4.13 -22.42
N GLY A 477 -14.59 3.44 -21.99
CA GLY A 477 -15.71 3.12 -22.85
C GLY A 477 -16.64 4.34 -22.99
N VAL A 478 -17.01 4.68 -24.21
CA VAL A 478 -18.06 5.68 -24.47
C VAL A 478 -19.24 5.00 -25.14
N PRO A 479 -20.48 5.40 -24.81
CA PRO A 479 -21.69 4.82 -25.43
C PRO A 479 -21.68 4.94 -26.96
N ASP A 480 -22.12 3.88 -27.64
CA ASP A 480 -22.31 3.82 -29.10
C ASP A 480 -23.60 3.08 -29.40
N GLU A 481 -24.42 3.63 -30.29
CA GLU A 481 -25.76 3.10 -30.61
C GLU A 481 -25.74 1.71 -31.26
N ILE A 482 -24.65 1.36 -31.96
CA ILE A 482 -24.54 0.09 -32.71
C ILE A 482 -23.73 -0.93 -31.92
N ARG A 483 -22.63 -0.49 -31.27
CA ARG A 483 -21.66 -1.39 -30.64
C ARG A 483 -21.85 -1.53 -29.12
N GLY A 484 -22.80 -0.75 -28.56
CA GLY A 484 -22.98 -0.61 -27.12
C GLY A 484 -21.97 0.38 -26.53
N GLN A 485 -20.68 0.10 -26.66
CA GLN A 485 -19.59 1.01 -26.32
C GLN A 485 -18.50 1.00 -27.40
N VAL A 486 -17.74 2.09 -27.51
CA VAL A 486 -16.49 2.15 -28.28
C VAL A 486 -15.36 2.65 -27.39
N VAL A 487 -14.13 2.24 -27.73
CA VAL A 487 -12.93 2.63 -27.00
C VAL A 487 -12.59 4.09 -27.31
N LYS A 488 -12.41 4.90 -26.24
CA LYS A 488 -11.88 6.25 -26.31
C LYS A 488 -10.55 6.32 -25.60
N ALA A 489 -9.51 6.80 -26.29
CA ALA A 489 -8.20 7.05 -25.73
C ALA A 489 -8.00 8.55 -25.47
N ASN A 490 -7.60 8.90 -24.23
CA ASN A 490 -7.09 10.23 -23.88
C ASN A 490 -5.57 10.10 -23.76
N ILE A 491 -4.80 10.87 -24.53
CA ILE A 491 -3.35 10.68 -24.69
C ILE A 491 -2.59 11.95 -24.31
N VAL A 492 -1.56 11.79 -23.47
CA VAL A 492 -0.58 12.84 -23.20
C VAL A 492 0.62 12.63 -24.14
N LEU A 493 0.86 13.60 -25.01
CA LEU A 493 1.94 13.54 -25.98
C LEU A 493 3.29 13.96 -25.38
N ALA A 494 4.36 13.29 -25.80
CA ALA A 494 5.72 13.72 -25.56
C ALA A 494 5.99 15.10 -26.16
N LYS A 495 6.89 15.88 -25.54
CA LYS A 495 7.17 17.28 -25.93
C LYS A 495 7.49 17.42 -27.42
N ASP A 496 8.27 16.52 -27.98
CA ASP A 496 8.72 16.53 -29.38
C ASP A 496 7.61 16.22 -30.40
N TYR A 497 6.46 15.79 -29.91
CA TYR A 497 5.27 15.43 -30.73
C TYR A 497 4.09 16.38 -30.56
N LYS A 498 4.14 17.34 -29.61
CA LYS A 498 3.02 18.26 -29.35
C LYS A 498 2.66 19.11 -30.57
N ASP A 499 3.69 19.61 -31.28
CA ASP A 499 3.52 20.42 -32.50
C ASP A 499 3.22 19.58 -33.76
N LYS A 500 3.26 18.26 -33.65
CA LYS A 500 2.97 17.30 -34.73
C LYS A 500 1.60 16.64 -34.56
N ALA A 501 0.80 17.11 -33.61
CA ALA A 501 -0.55 16.58 -33.38
C ALA A 501 -1.41 16.75 -34.63
N GLY A 502 -1.97 15.64 -35.12
CA GLY A 502 -2.81 15.61 -36.32
C GLY A 502 -3.11 14.19 -36.77
N ASP A 503 -3.88 14.06 -37.85
CA ASP A 503 -4.39 12.76 -38.35
C ASP A 503 -3.28 11.72 -38.62
N ALA A 504 -2.11 12.16 -39.08
CA ALA A 504 -0.99 11.25 -39.34
C ALA A 504 -0.45 10.62 -38.05
N LEU A 505 -0.34 11.41 -36.97
CA LEU A 505 0.08 10.91 -35.66
C LEU A 505 -0.98 10.00 -35.05
N VAL A 506 -2.26 10.37 -35.16
CA VAL A 506 -3.38 9.54 -34.69
C VAL A 506 -3.37 8.18 -35.39
N LYS A 507 -3.19 8.15 -36.73
CA LYS A 507 -3.07 6.89 -37.48
C LYS A 507 -1.86 6.06 -37.05
N GLY A 508 -0.73 6.69 -36.77
CA GLY A 508 0.46 6.02 -36.27
C GLY A 508 0.23 5.36 -34.92
N ILE A 509 -0.41 6.06 -34.00
CA ILE A 509 -0.74 5.56 -32.66
C ILE A 509 -1.78 4.42 -32.72
N LEU A 510 -2.78 4.53 -33.62
CA LEU A 510 -3.80 3.48 -33.80
C LEU A 510 -3.27 2.23 -34.51
N ALA A 511 -2.07 2.25 -35.05
CA ALA A 511 -1.44 1.11 -35.72
C ALA A 511 -0.57 0.27 -34.74
N CYS A 512 -0.45 0.73 -33.49
CA CYS A 512 0.17 -0.05 -32.42
C CYS A 512 -0.79 -1.11 -31.91
#